data_27c5eb39190e35597b1fbb90e289d83d
#
_entry.id   27c5eb39190e35597b1fbb90e289d83d
#
_cell.length_a   1.000
_cell.length_b   1.000
_cell.length_c   1.000
_cell.angle_alpha   90.00
_cell.angle_beta   90.00
_cell.angle_gamma   90.00
#
_symmetry.space_group_name_H-M   'P 1'
#
loop_
_entity.id
_entity.type
_entity.pdbx_description
1 polymer ?
#
loop_
_entity_poly.entity_id
_entity_poly.type
_entity_poly.pdbx_seq_one_letter_code
_entity_poly.pdbx_strand_id
1 'polypeptide(L)'
;MTVVVKKLTSERYTQWDQYVVQFDNASIYHQSRWISVISEALKQNCIFLYGENAEGKICGVFPLVELKSLAFGRFMVSMPYFNYGGILSDNEAVRDALLQEAKAMGQAQNIDYLQIRETDGSLIERFVTKTDKVNMILELPESAEVLGKSIGSKRRSQIKRPQRENVRAVFGGVELLDDFYHVFCINMRDLGTPVYSRAFFLSILQRFQGEAKLCVVYWDDKPVSTGFLIRHKDQMEIPWASTLRYANRISINMYLYWEILGWSIEQGCKSFDFGRSTIDAGTYKFKKQWGAQPQQCYWYNWVPEGKELPNLSPSNSKFDLAIKIWQRLPLWVTKLIGPKLVRNLP
;
A
#
# COMPACT_ATOMS: atom_id res chain seq x y z
N MET A 1 12.00 -32.76 1.06
CA MET A 1 11.34 -32.61 -0.27
C MET A 1 12.22 -31.68 -1.12
N THR A 2 12.50 -32.07 -2.34
CA THR A 2 13.31 -31.21 -3.25
C THR A 2 12.36 -30.13 -3.79
N VAL A 3 12.67 -28.85 -3.50
CA VAL A 3 11.93 -27.68 -4.01
C VAL A 3 12.77 -27.05 -5.11
N VAL A 4 12.20 -26.81 -6.27
CA VAL A 4 12.85 -26.09 -7.36
C VAL A 4 12.25 -24.69 -7.43
N VAL A 5 13.06 -23.65 -7.24
CA VAL A 5 12.60 -22.27 -7.33
C VAL A 5 12.71 -21.77 -8.77
N LYS A 6 11.65 -21.14 -9.27
CA LYS A 6 11.54 -20.63 -10.63
C LYS A 6 10.99 -19.20 -10.64
N LYS A 7 11.26 -18.45 -11.71
CA LYS A 7 10.59 -17.18 -11.98
C LYS A 7 9.20 -17.44 -12.58
N LEU A 8 8.24 -16.64 -12.14
CA LEU A 8 6.87 -16.70 -12.63
C LEU A 8 6.82 -16.23 -14.10
N THR A 9 6.20 -17.05 -14.94
CA THR A 9 5.86 -16.71 -16.33
C THR A 9 4.34 -16.62 -16.49
N SER A 10 3.88 -16.02 -17.59
CA SER A 10 2.45 -15.81 -17.84
C SER A 10 1.61 -17.10 -17.86
N GLU A 11 2.20 -18.22 -18.28
CA GLU A 11 1.54 -19.53 -18.31
C GLU A 11 1.18 -20.06 -16.90
N ARG A 12 1.83 -19.52 -15.86
CA ARG A 12 1.65 -19.94 -14.47
C ARG A 12 0.86 -18.95 -13.62
N TYR A 13 0.36 -17.85 -14.17
CA TYR A 13 -0.39 -16.84 -13.39
C TYR A 13 -1.61 -17.43 -12.70
N THR A 14 -2.37 -18.28 -13.39
CA THR A 14 -3.56 -18.92 -12.82
C THR A 14 -3.20 -19.82 -11.64
N GLN A 15 -2.15 -20.66 -11.75
CA GLN A 15 -1.71 -21.53 -10.65
C GLN A 15 -1.14 -20.72 -9.48
N TRP A 16 -0.42 -19.62 -9.75
CA TRP A 16 0.05 -18.71 -8.73
C TRP A 16 -1.11 -18.11 -7.94
N ASP A 17 -2.12 -17.53 -8.62
CA ASP A 17 -3.25 -16.89 -7.97
C ASP A 17 -4.13 -17.91 -7.23
N GLN A 18 -4.28 -19.13 -7.75
CA GLN A 18 -4.94 -20.25 -7.06
C GLN A 18 -4.20 -20.66 -5.78
N TYR A 19 -2.86 -20.63 -5.79
CA TYR A 19 -2.06 -20.89 -4.60
C TYR A 19 -2.21 -19.78 -3.56
N VAL A 20 -2.13 -18.52 -3.97
CA VAL A 20 -2.27 -17.34 -3.09
C VAL A 20 -3.60 -17.36 -2.34
N VAL A 21 -4.70 -17.72 -2.98
CA VAL A 21 -6.04 -17.66 -2.37
C VAL A 21 -6.23 -18.63 -1.21
N GLN A 22 -5.38 -19.67 -1.11
CA GLN A 22 -5.45 -20.69 -0.06
C GLN A 22 -4.95 -20.18 1.31
N PHE A 23 -4.20 -19.06 1.33
CA PHE A 23 -3.62 -18.52 2.56
C PHE A 23 -4.51 -17.43 3.15
N ASP A 24 -4.84 -17.53 4.43
CA ASP A 24 -5.63 -16.52 5.13
C ASP A 24 -4.85 -15.21 5.31
N ASN A 25 -3.54 -15.28 5.47
CA ASN A 25 -2.62 -14.15 5.58
C ASN A 25 -2.17 -13.58 4.23
N ALA A 26 -2.67 -14.10 3.10
CA ALA A 26 -2.44 -13.51 1.80
C ALA A 26 -3.10 -12.13 1.70
N SER A 27 -2.44 -11.22 1.01
CA SER A 27 -2.97 -9.90 0.67
C SER A 27 -3.26 -9.81 -0.83
N ILE A 28 -3.98 -8.79 -1.22
CA ILE A 28 -4.19 -8.43 -2.64
C ILE A 28 -2.87 -8.27 -3.39
N TYR A 29 -1.80 -7.90 -2.68
CA TYR A 29 -0.48 -7.62 -3.24
C TYR A 29 0.30 -8.87 -3.67
N HIS A 30 -0.14 -10.07 -3.28
CA HIS A 30 0.41 -11.33 -3.77
C HIS A 30 -0.13 -11.75 -5.15
N GLN A 31 -1.18 -11.10 -5.67
CA GLN A 31 -1.77 -11.48 -6.95
C GLN A 31 -0.85 -11.16 -8.14
N SER A 32 -0.84 -12.05 -9.13
CA SER A 32 0.00 -11.93 -10.33
C SER A 32 -0.31 -10.69 -11.17
N ARG A 33 -1.54 -10.16 -11.09
CA ARG A 33 -1.99 -8.93 -11.79
C ARG A 33 -1.12 -7.70 -11.48
N TRP A 34 -0.45 -7.67 -10.33
CA TRP A 34 0.47 -6.58 -9.98
C TRP A 34 1.70 -6.51 -10.87
N ILE A 35 2.12 -7.63 -11.49
CA ILE A 35 3.23 -7.64 -12.44
C ILE A 35 2.98 -6.62 -13.55
N SER A 36 1.79 -6.68 -14.15
CA SER A 36 1.43 -5.74 -15.23
C SER A 36 1.30 -4.30 -14.73
N VAL A 37 0.68 -4.07 -13.56
CA VAL A 37 0.56 -2.71 -12.99
C VAL A 37 1.95 -2.11 -12.77
N ILE A 38 2.85 -2.84 -12.14
CA ILE A 38 4.19 -2.35 -11.77
C ILE A 38 5.08 -2.20 -13.00
N SER A 39 5.11 -3.21 -13.88
CA SER A 39 5.98 -3.18 -15.06
C SER A 39 5.54 -2.13 -16.09
N GLU A 40 4.24 -1.98 -16.32
CA GLU A 40 3.72 -1.06 -17.34
C GLU A 40 3.66 0.39 -16.86
N ALA A 41 3.13 0.64 -15.64
CA ALA A 41 2.91 2.00 -15.15
C ALA A 41 4.12 2.59 -14.43
N LEU A 42 4.91 1.76 -13.74
CA LEU A 42 6.09 2.21 -12.99
C LEU A 42 7.41 1.86 -13.67
N LYS A 43 7.37 1.04 -14.74
CA LYS A 43 8.56 0.61 -15.51
C LYS A 43 9.61 -0.09 -14.64
N GLN A 44 9.17 -0.87 -13.65
CA GLN A 44 10.05 -1.65 -12.78
C GLN A 44 10.10 -3.12 -13.21
N ASN A 45 11.19 -3.80 -12.85
CA ASN A 45 11.41 -5.19 -13.15
C ASN A 45 10.79 -6.07 -12.06
N CYS A 46 9.72 -6.78 -12.38
CA CYS A 46 9.07 -7.73 -11.48
C CYS A 46 9.79 -9.08 -11.53
N ILE A 47 10.16 -9.59 -10.35
CA ILE A 47 10.84 -10.87 -10.16
C ILE A 47 10.00 -11.69 -9.20
N PHE A 48 8.85 -12.21 -9.68
CA PHE A 48 8.02 -13.07 -8.87
C PHE A 48 8.59 -14.48 -8.89
N LEU A 49 8.94 -15.02 -7.71
CA LEU A 49 9.51 -16.35 -7.55
C LEU A 49 8.48 -17.31 -7.02
N TYR A 50 8.48 -18.56 -7.47
CA TYR A 50 7.70 -19.64 -6.88
C TYR A 50 8.52 -20.90 -6.67
N GLY A 51 8.22 -21.60 -5.59
CA GLY A 51 8.72 -22.94 -5.32
C GLY A 51 7.80 -23.98 -5.95
N GLU A 52 8.39 -24.95 -6.63
CA GLU A 52 7.68 -26.10 -7.23
C GLU A 52 8.14 -27.38 -6.56
N ASN A 53 7.20 -28.20 -6.13
CA ASN A 53 7.49 -29.51 -5.57
C ASN A 53 7.75 -30.57 -6.66
N ALA A 54 8.09 -31.81 -6.26
CA ALA A 54 8.39 -32.91 -7.20
C ALA A 54 7.21 -33.26 -8.12
N GLU A 55 5.98 -32.88 -7.77
CA GLU A 55 4.77 -33.13 -8.55
C GLU A 55 4.45 -31.98 -9.52
N GLY A 56 5.29 -30.96 -9.61
CA GLY A 56 5.10 -29.78 -10.45
C GLY A 56 4.07 -28.77 -9.91
N LYS A 57 3.66 -28.89 -8.64
CA LYS A 57 2.71 -27.98 -7.99
C LYS A 57 3.45 -26.83 -7.29
N ILE A 58 2.87 -25.64 -7.31
CA ILE A 58 3.37 -24.51 -6.53
C ILE A 58 3.19 -24.81 -5.04
N CYS A 59 4.25 -24.64 -4.27
CA CYS A 59 4.30 -24.86 -2.82
C CYS A 59 4.83 -23.63 -2.05
N GLY A 60 5.12 -22.53 -2.77
CA GLY A 60 5.48 -21.23 -2.19
C GLY A 60 5.58 -20.15 -3.24
N VAL A 61 5.36 -18.90 -2.85
CA VAL A 61 5.40 -17.72 -3.71
C VAL A 61 6.10 -16.56 -3.02
N PHE A 62 6.84 -15.77 -3.79
CA PHE A 62 7.57 -14.62 -3.30
C PHE A 62 7.56 -13.50 -4.36
N PRO A 63 6.67 -12.50 -4.24
CA PRO A 63 6.59 -11.38 -5.17
C PRO A 63 7.71 -10.38 -4.87
N LEU A 64 8.66 -10.24 -5.77
CA LEU A 64 9.77 -9.30 -5.67
C LEU A 64 9.76 -8.31 -6.82
N VAL A 65 10.20 -7.09 -6.54
CA VAL A 65 10.40 -6.03 -7.53
C VAL A 65 11.79 -5.45 -7.36
N GLU A 66 12.54 -5.38 -8.45
CA GLU A 66 13.82 -4.70 -8.51
C GLU A 66 13.62 -3.21 -8.74
N LEU A 67 14.25 -2.40 -7.91
CA LEU A 67 14.26 -0.96 -8.00
C LEU A 67 15.70 -0.46 -8.24
N LYS A 68 15.81 0.57 -9.12
CA LYS A 68 17.08 1.25 -9.39
C LYS A 68 16.89 2.73 -9.17
N SER A 69 17.62 3.28 -8.20
CA SER A 69 17.56 4.68 -7.83
C SER A 69 18.95 5.29 -7.80
N LEU A 70 19.11 6.47 -8.37
CA LEU A 70 20.38 7.22 -8.26
C LEU A 70 20.68 7.64 -6.82
N ALA A 71 19.65 7.81 -5.99
CA ALA A 71 19.78 8.23 -4.59
C ALA A 71 19.87 7.05 -3.62
N PHE A 72 19.29 5.89 -3.94
CA PHE A 72 19.12 4.77 -3.02
C PHE A 72 19.77 3.47 -3.49
N GLY A 73 20.47 3.51 -4.64
CA GLY A 73 21.16 2.35 -5.19
C GLY A 73 20.24 1.36 -5.91
N ARG A 74 20.66 0.12 -5.97
CA ARG A 74 19.93 -0.99 -6.60
C ARG A 74 19.48 -1.98 -5.54
N PHE A 75 18.21 -2.26 -5.44
CA PHE A 75 17.67 -3.10 -4.38
C PHE A 75 16.42 -3.86 -4.83
N MET A 76 16.10 -4.93 -4.12
CA MET A 76 14.86 -5.68 -4.32
C MET A 76 13.95 -5.53 -3.10
N VAL A 77 12.65 -5.38 -3.34
CA VAL A 77 11.64 -5.28 -2.27
C VAL A 77 10.47 -6.19 -2.60
N SER A 78 9.96 -6.88 -1.58
CA SER A 78 8.70 -7.58 -1.72
C SER A 78 7.57 -6.55 -1.74
N MET A 79 6.98 -6.37 -2.92
CA MET A 79 5.90 -5.41 -3.17
C MET A 79 6.19 -3.99 -2.66
N PRO A 80 7.14 -3.25 -3.26
CA PRO A 80 7.38 -1.84 -2.96
C PRO A 80 6.10 -1.03 -3.16
N TYR A 81 6.01 0.15 -2.54
CA TYR A 81 4.85 1.04 -2.55
C TYR A 81 3.70 0.59 -1.62
N PHE A 82 3.72 -0.66 -1.14
CA PHE A 82 2.72 -1.24 -0.25
C PHE A 82 3.34 -1.63 1.09
N ASN A 83 2.50 -1.96 2.07
CA ASN A 83 2.95 -2.17 3.44
C ASN A 83 3.42 -3.59 3.69
N TYR A 84 2.90 -4.54 2.93
CA TYR A 84 3.16 -5.98 3.04
C TYR A 84 2.95 -6.68 1.71
N GLY A 85 3.42 -7.92 1.59
CA GLY A 85 3.42 -8.72 0.35
C GLY A 85 4.67 -9.61 0.34
N GLY A 86 4.95 -10.29 1.48
CA GLY A 86 6.14 -11.12 1.68
C GLY A 86 6.01 -12.52 1.09
N ILE A 87 6.51 -13.51 1.80
CA ILE A 87 6.53 -14.90 1.34
C ILE A 87 5.29 -15.63 1.84
N LEU A 88 4.63 -16.35 0.95
CA LEU A 88 3.68 -17.40 1.30
C LEU A 88 4.30 -18.75 0.97
N SER A 89 4.26 -19.69 1.91
CA SER A 89 4.88 -21.01 1.71
C SER A 89 4.20 -22.07 2.58
N ASP A 90 4.17 -23.32 2.08
CA ASP A 90 3.59 -24.45 2.80
C ASP A 90 4.37 -24.79 4.08
N ASN A 91 5.68 -24.50 4.10
CA ASN A 91 6.55 -24.77 5.24
C ASN A 91 7.85 -23.96 5.18
N GLU A 92 8.65 -24.04 6.25
CA GLU A 92 9.93 -23.32 6.36
C GLU A 92 10.97 -23.72 5.31
N ALA A 93 11.04 -24.98 4.91
CA ALA A 93 12.00 -25.43 3.91
C ALA A 93 11.74 -24.79 2.54
N VAL A 94 10.47 -24.62 2.16
CA VAL A 94 10.06 -23.91 0.95
C VAL A 94 10.38 -22.42 1.08
N ARG A 95 10.09 -21.83 2.23
CA ARG A 95 10.41 -20.43 2.54
C ARG A 95 11.90 -20.17 2.41
N ASP A 96 12.71 -21.06 2.97
CA ASP A 96 14.17 -20.95 2.91
C ASP A 96 14.71 -21.10 1.49
N ALA A 97 14.15 -22.00 0.68
CA ALA A 97 14.52 -22.14 -0.72
C ALA A 97 14.25 -20.86 -1.52
N LEU A 98 13.08 -20.23 -1.33
CA LEU A 98 12.72 -18.95 -1.93
C LEU A 98 13.67 -17.82 -1.50
N LEU A 99 14.00 -17.77 -0.20
CA LEU A 99 14.93 -16.78 0.36
C LEU A 99 16.34 -16.95 -0.20
N GLN A 100 16.83 -18.18 -0.30
CA GLN A 100 18.17 -18.47 -0.83
C GLN A 100 18.27 -18.08 -2.30
N GLU A 101 17.27 -18.41 -3.11
CA GLU A 101 17.25 -18.00 -4.51
C GLU A 101 17.22 -16.47 -4.67
N ALA A 102 16.37 -15.77 -3.89
CA ALA A 102 16.32 -14.32 -3.91
C ALA A 102 17.66 -13.67 -3.51
N LYS A 103 18.36 -14.24 -2.51
CA LYS A 103 19.71 -13.79 -2.10
C LYS A 103 20.73 -14.05 -3.20
N ALA A 104 20.75 -15.25 -3.80
CA ALA A 104 21.64 -15.60 -4.89
C ALA A 104 21.47 -14.67 -6.09
N MET A 105 20.21 -14.40 -6.48
CA MET A 105 19.90 -13.42 -7.51
C MET A 105 20.38 -12.01 -7.15
N GLY A 106 20.17 -11.61 -5.88
CA GLY A 106 20.62 -10.32 -5.37
C GLY A 106 22.14 -10.16 -5.45
N GLN A 107 22.89 -11.18 -5.07
CA GLN A 107 24.36 -11.21 -5.19
C GLN A 107 24.81 -11.13 -6.67
N ALA A 108 24.22 -11.95 -7.53
CA ALA A 108 24.55 -11.96 -8.97
C ALA A 108 24.25 -10.62 -9.65
N GLN A 109 23.25 -9.90 -9.19
CA GLN A 109 22.86 -8.57 -9.70
C GLN A 109 23.53 -7.42 -8.96
N ASN A 110 24.37 -7.70 -7.97
CA ASN A 110 25.07 -6.72 -7.13
C ASN A 110 24.11 -5.69 -6.50
N ILE A 111 22.98 -6.15 -5.92
CA ILE A 111 22.07 -5.25 -5.21
C ILE A 111 22.67 -4.75 -3.90
N ASP A 112 22.18 -3.64 -3.39
CA ASP A 112 22.62 -3.07 -2.12
C ASP A 112 21.90 -3.73 -0.93
N TYR A 113 20.62 -4.09 -1.10
CA TYR A 113 19.85 -4.84 -0.10
C TYR A 113 18.62 -5.51 -0.72
N LEU A 114 18.09 -6.52 -0.01
CA LEU A 114 16.78 -7.13 -0.22
C LEU A 114 15.90 -6.82 0.98
N GLN A 115 14.70 -6.26 0.77
CA GLN A 115 13.73 -6.00 1.82
C GLN A 115 12.49 -6.87 1.65
N ILE A 116 12.09 -7.55 2.73
CA ILE A 116 10.89 -8.39 2.80
C ILE A 116 9.91 -7.73 3.75
N ARG A 117 8.67 -7.50 3.31
CA ARG A 117 7.63 -6.79 4.06
C ARG A 117 6.54 -7.76 4.50
N GLU A 118 6.46 -8.02 5.78
CA GLU A 118 5.51 -8.96 6.37
C GLU A 118 4.84 -8.37 7.61
N THR A 119 3.79 -9.05 8.07
CA THR A 119 3.12 -8.81 9.35
C THR A 119 3.38 -9.94 10.34
N ASP A 120 4.17 -10.94 9.94
CA ASP A 120 4.62 -12.06 10.74
C ASP A 120 6.05 -11.82 11.24
N GLY A 121 6.29 -12.02 12.55
CA GLY A 121 7.58 -11.87 13.23
C GLY A 121 8.55 -13.04 13.08
N SER A 122 8.24 -14.08 12.31
CA SER A 122 8.96 -15.35 12.25
C SER A 122 10.43 -15.26 11.79
N LEU A 123 10.82 -14.20 11.09
CA LEU A 123 12.18 -13.99 10.56
C LEU A 123 13.00 -12.96 11.37
N ILE A 124 12.51 -12.48 12.53
CA ILE A 124 13.12 -11.36 13.26
C ILE A 124 14.56 -11.63 13.67
N GLU A 125 14.89 -12.86 14.05
CA GLU A 125 16.24 -13.25 14.47
C GLU A 125 17.20 -13.49 13.32
N ARG A 126 16.70 -13.58 12.08
CA ARG A 126 17.47 -13.94 10.88
C ARG A 126 17.91 -12.74 10.05
N PHE A 127 17.34 -11.55 10.32
CA PHE A 127 17.51 -10.35 9.48
C PHE A 127 17.60 -9.07 10.33
N VAL A 128 18.22 -8.04 9.75
CA VAL A 128 18.11 -6.68 10.28
C VAL A 128 16.66 -6.21 10.07
N THR A 129 15.91 -6.10 11.17
CA THR A 129 14.46 -5.89 11.14
C THR A 129 14.10 -4.47 11.53
N LYS A 130 13.25 -3.81 10.71
CA LYS A 130 12.62 -2.53 11.07
C LYS A 130 11.20 -2.81 11.58
N THR A 131 10.88 -2.26 12.75
CA THR A 131 9.59 -2.43 13.45
C THR A 131 8.96 -1.10 13.86
N ASP A 132 9.40 0.02 13.27
CA ASP A 132 8.94 1.37 13.60
C ASP A 132 7.54 1.72 13.01
N LYS A 133 6.96 0.81 12.22
CA LYS A 133 5.67 0.99 11.58
C LYS A 133 4.68 -0.09 11.99
N VAL A 134 3.42 0.30 12.04
CA VAL A 134 2.28 -0.59 12.24
C VAL A 134 1.21 -0.31 11.19
N ASN A 135 0.49 -1.33 10.74
CA ASN A 135 -0.78 -1.15 10.06
C ASN A 135 -1.88 -0.91 11.10
N MET A 136 -2.90 -0.16 10.74
CA MET A 136 -4.01 0.15 11.65
C MET A 136 -5.27 -0.54 11.15
N ILE A 137 -5.63 -1.63 11.81
CA ILE A 137 -6.75 -2.51 11.43
C ILE A 137 -7.94 -2.24 12.33
N LEU A 138 -9.11 -2.03 11.73
CA LEU A 138 -10.40 -1.91 12.40
C LEU A 138 -11.25 -3.14 12.07
N GLU A 139 -11.67 -3.87 13.11
CA GLU A 139 -12.76 -4.84 12.98
C GLU A 139 -14.06 -4.08 12.75
N LEU A 140 -14.70 -4.34 11.60
CA LEU A 140 -15.93 -3.66 11.22
C LEU A 140 -17.13 -4.30 11.93
N PRO A 141 -18.01 -3.50 12.55
CA PRO A 141 -19.24 -4.01 13.14
C PRO A 141 -20.27 -4.36 12.06
N GLU A 142 -21.37 -4.99 12.46
CA GLU A 142 -22.44 -5.44 11.57
C GLU A 142 -23.16 -4.30 10.84
N SER A 143 -23.09 -3.07 11.35
CA SER A 143 -23.74 -1.91 10.73
C SER A 143 -23.03 -0.60 11.02
N ALA A 144 -23.22 0.38 10.13
CA ALA A 144 -22.77 1.75 10.34
C ALA A 144 -23.37 2.40 11.61
N GLU A 145 -24.58 1.99 12.03
CA GLU A 145 -25.18 2.47 13.27
C GLU A 145 -24.38 2.03 14.49
N VAL A 146 -23.96 0.76 14.55
CA VAL A 146 -23.14 0.23 15.64
C VAL A 146 -21.79 0.94 15.65
N LEU A 147 -21.16 1.13 14.49
CA LEU A 147 -19.94 1.93 14.36
C LEU A 147 -20.14 3.35 14.89
N GLY A 148 -21.24 4.00 14.53
CA GLY A 148 -21.57 5.35 14.99
C GLY A 148 -21.72 5.45 16.51
N LYS A 149 -22.24 4.41 17.16
CA LYS A 149 -22.34 4.35 18.62
C LYS A 149 -20.96 4.24 19.28
N SER A 150 -20.04 3.47 18.69
CA SER A 150 -18.70 3.18 19.26
C SER A 150 -17.74 4.38 19.21
N ILE A 151 -17.82 5.24 18.20
CA ILE A 151 -16.86 6.34 18.00
C ILE A 151 -17.03 7.55 18.92
N GLY A 152 -18.10 7.61 19.72
CA GLY A 152 -18.36 8.68 20.71
C GLY A 152 -18.95 9.98 20.12
N SER A 153 -19.50 10.81 21.00
CA SER A 153 -20.29 12.00 20.62
C SER A 153 -19.51 13.07 19.85
N LYS A 154 -18.27 13.34 20.26
CA LYS A 154 -17.41 14.35 19.62
C LYS A 154 -17.19 14.03 18.14
N ARG A 155 -16.89 12.75 17.80
CA ARG A 155 -16.63 12.34 16.42
C ARG A 155 -17.91 12.33 15.60
N ARG A 156 -19.02 11.88 16.18
CA ARG A 156 -20.34 12.01 15.52
C ARG A 156 -20.68 13.46 15.17
N SER A 157 -20.36 14.40 16.04
CA SER A 157 -20.55 15.83 15.75
C SER A 157 -19.67 16.30 14.58
N GLN A 158 -18.41 15.85 14.53
CA GLN A 158 -17.50 16.17 13.42
C GLN A 158 -17.99 15.59 12.08
N ILE A 159 -18.52 14.36 12.06
CA ILE A 159 -19.08 13.72 10.87
C ILE A 159 -20.34 14.44 10.40
N LYS A 160 -21.22 14.87 11.33
CA LYS A 160 -22.47 15.58 11.00
C LYS A 160 -22.24 17.01 10.50
N ARG A 161 -21.09 17.61 10.78
CA ARG A 161 -20.83 19.00 10.39
C ARG A 161 -20.83 19.19 8.86
N PRO A 162 -20.10 18.38 8.05
CA PRO A 162 -20.18 18.49 6.59
C PRO A 162 -21.57 18.23 6.02
N GLN A 163 -22.37 17.36 6.66
CA GLN A 163 -23.73 17.04 6.22
C GLN A 163 -24.71 18.24 6.25
N ARG A 164 -24.34 19.33 6.93
CA ARG A 164 -25.12 20.59 6.95
C ARG A 164 -24.74 21.54 5.82
N GLU A 165 -23.66 21.21 5.12
CA GLU A 165 -23.16 21.90 3.95
C GLU A 165 -23.56 21.11 2.71
N ASN A 166 -23.41 21.67 1.52
CA ASN A 166 -23.65 20.94 0.26
C ASN A 166 -22.50 19.95 -0.04
N VAL A 167 -22.41 18.88 0.79
CA VAL A 167 -21.37 17.85 0.72
C VAL A 167 -22.00 16.51 0.37
N ARG A 168 -21.39 15.80 -0.59
CA ARG A 168 -21.77 14.46 -0.97
C ARG A 168 -20.54 13.59 -1.25
N ALA A 169 -20.63 12.30 -0.92
CA ALA A 169 -19.64 11.29 -1.30
C ALA A 169 -20.15 10.47 -2.49
N VAL A 170 -19.26 10.16 -3.41
CA VAL A 170 -19.57 9.34 -4.59
C VAL A 170 -18.55 8.22 -4.67
N PHE A 171 -19.03 6.98 -4.80
CA PHE A 171 -18.21 5.79 -5.02
C PHE A 171 -18.28 5.39 -6.50
N GLY A 172 -17.12 5.10 -7.09
CA GLY A 172 -17.06 4.77 -8.50
C GLY A 172 -15.73 4.15 -8.91
N GLY A 173 -15.49 4.11 -10.20
CA GLY A 173 -14.32 3.53 -10.83
C GLY A 173 -13.53 4.58 -11.64
N VAL A 174 -13.26 4.23 -12.90
CA VAL A 174 -12.44 5.05 -13.82
C VAL A 174 -13.06 6.43 -14.07
N GLU A 175 -14.38 6.56 -14.02
CA GLU A 175 -15.11 7.82 -14.20
C GLU A 175 -14.79 8.87 -13.14
N LEU A 176 -14.37 8.47 -11.94
CA LEU A 176 -13.96 9.36 -10.86
C LEU A 176 -12.44 9.63 -10.83
N LEU A 177 -11.68 9.02 -11.73
CA LEU A 177 -10.22 9.05 -11.66
C LEU A 177 -9.63 10.46 -11.79
N ASP A 178 -10.23 11.33 -12.59
CA ASP A 178 -9.70 12.69 -12.77
C ASP A 178 -9.90 13.56 -11.53
N ASP A 179 -11.06 13.45 -10.88
CA ASP A 179 -11.35 14.14 -9.62
C ASP A 179 -10.52 13.61 -8.48
N PHE A 180 -10.38 12.28 -8.38
CA PHE A 180 -9.45 11.64 -7.44
C PHE A 180 -8.03 12.19 -7.63
N TYR A 181 -7.51 12.13 -8.87
CA TYR A 181 -6.14 12.50 -9.17
C TYR A 181 -5.88 14.00 -8.96
N HIS A 182 -6.88 14.85 -9.20
CA HIS A 182 -6.81 16.29 -8.92
C HIS A 182 -6.55 16.55 -7.43
N VAL A 183 -7.40 16.02 -6.55
CA VAL A 183 -7.29 16.18 -5.07
C VAL A 183 -5.99 15.54 -4.57
N PHE A 184 -5.67 14.34 -5.04
CA PHE A 184 -4.46 13.61 -4.67
C PHE A 184 -3.19 14.40 -4.98
N CYS A 185 -3.07 14.95 -6.19
CA CYS A 185 -1.88 15.71 -6.59
C CYS A 185 -1.68 16.97 -5.76
N ILE A 186 -2.75 17.73 -5.47
CA ILE A 186 -2.67 18.93 -4.64
C ILE A 186 -2.21 18.56 -3.23
N ASN A 187 -2.83 17.58 -2.62
CA ASN A 187 -2.50 17.16 -1.25
C ASN A 187 -1.07 16.62 -1.15
N MET A 188 -0.62 15.79 -2.11
CA MET A 188 0.73 15.23 -2.11
C MET A 188 1.80 16.33 -2.29
N ARG A 189 1.58 17.33 -3.18
CA ARG A 189 2.44 18.49 -3.26
C ARG A 189 2.53 19.22 -1.93
N ASP A 190 1.38 19.48 -1.29
CA ASP A 190 1.30 20.23 -0.04
C ASP A 190 1.96 19.47 1.13
N LEU A 191 2.03 18.13 1.06
CA LEU A 191 2.78 17.27 1.97
C LEU A 191 4.28 17.19 1.64
N GLY A 192 4.70 17.66 0.47
CA GLY A 192 6.09 17.55 0.02
C GLY A 192 6.47 16.18 -0.54
N THR A 193 5.48 15.38 -0.95
CA THR A 193 5.66 14.01 -1.44
C THR A 193 5.43 13.93 -2.94
N PRO A 194 6.30 13.25 -3.72
CA PRO A 194 6.07 12.98 -5.14
C PRO A 194 4.82 12.14 -5.37
N VAL A 195 4.11 12.41 -6.48
CA VAL A 195 2.87 11.72 -6.85
C VAL A 195 3.15 10.56 -7.80
N TYR A 196 2.34 9.49 -7.71
CA TYR A 196 2.23 8.48 -8.76
C TYR A 196 1.60 9.07 -10.01
N SER A 197 1.82 8.41 -11.16
CA SER A 197 1.16 8.81 -12.40
C SER A 197 -0.34 8.48 -12.39
N ARG A 198 -1.14 9.24 -13.15
CA ARG A 198 -2.55 8.89 -13.39
C ARG A 198 -2.69 7.49 -14.01
N ALA A 199 -1.75 7.11 -14.88
CA ALA A 199 -1.72 5.80 -15.52
C ALA A 199 -1.56 4.65 -14.51
N PHE A 200 -0.85 4.86 -13.39
CA PHE A 200 -0.72 3.88 -12.34
C PHE A 200 -2.08 3.56 -11.70
N PHE A 201 -2.83 4.56 -11.30
CA PHE A 201 -4.18 4.38 -10.73
C PHE A 201 -5.17 3.81 -11.74
N LEU A 202 -5.10 4.26 -13.00
CA LEU A 202 -5.92 3.71 -14.08
C LEU A 202 -5.65 2.20 -14.26
N SER A 203 -4.39 1.81 -14.28
CA SER A 203 -3.99 0.39 -14.42
C SER A 203 -4.54 -0.47 -13.28
N ILE A 204 -4.51 0.05 -12.03
CA ILE A 204 -5.11 -0.67 -10.89
C ILE A 204 -6.62 -0.80 -11.08
N LEU A 205 -7.34 0.28 -11.36
CA LEU A 205 -8.79 0.24 -11.55
C LEU A 205 -9.23 -0.71 -12.67
N GLN A 206 -8.44 -0.80 -13.74
CA GLN A 206 -8.74 -1.68 -14.88
C GLN A 206 -8.44 -3.15 -14.58
N ARG A 207 -7.37 -3.44 -13.83
CA ARG A 207 -6.94 -4.82 -13.57
C ARG A 207 -7.57 -5.44 -12.33
N PHE A 208 -8.04 -4.61 -11.42
CA PHE A 208 -8.72 -5.00 -10.19
C PHE A 208 -10.19 -4.55 -10.20
N GLN A 209 -10.87 -4.79 -11.34
CA GLN A 209 -12.30 -4.51 -11.48
C GLN A 209 -13.10 -5.31 -10.43
N GLY A 210 -13.97 -4.62 -9.70
CA GLY A 210 -14.72 -5.22 -8.59
C GLY A 210 -14.03 -5.12 -7.23
N GLU A 211 -12.68 -5.14 -7.20
CA GLU A 211 -11.91 -5.02 -5.95
C GLU A 211 -11.46 -3.56 -5.70
N ALA A 212 -11.08 -2.83 -6.75
CA ALA A 212 -10.63 -1.44 -6.63
C ALA A 212 -11.77 -0.46 -6.86
N LYS A 213 -11.89 0.56 -5.97
CA LYS A 213 -12.90 1.61 -6.03
C LYS A 213 -12.30 2.95 -5.60
N LEU A 214 -12.89 4.02 -6.10
CA LEU A 214 -12.64 5.39 -5.66
C LEU A 214 -13.81 5.88 -4.82
N CYS A 215 -13.50 6.64 -3.76
CA CYS A 215 -14.45 7.50 -3.09
C CYS A 215 -14.01 8.95 -3.29
N VAL A 216 -14.89 9.80 -3.81
CA VAL A 216 -14.65 11.24 -3.97
C VAL A 216 -15.72 12.01 -3.22
N VAL A 217 -15.27 12.92 -2.36
CA VAL A 217 -16.16 13.84 -1.63
C VAL A 217 -16.16 15.18 -2.32
N TYR A 218 -17.34 15.64 -2.67
CA TYR A 218 -17.61 16.94 -3.27
C TYR A 218 -18.17 17.91 -2.24
N TRP A 219 -17.74 19.15 -2.30
CA TRP A 219 -18.30 20.28 -1.56
C TRP A 219 -18.61 21.39 -2.57
N ASP A 220 -19.87 21.79 -2.70
CA ASP A 220 -20.36 22.68 -3.75
C ASP A 220 -19.89 22.23 -5.13
N ASP A 221 -20.11 20.94 -5.45
CA ASP A 221 -19.76 20.24 -6.68
C ASP A 221 -18.26 20.23 -7.03
N LYS A 222 -17.38 20.66 -6.12
CA LYS A 222 -15.93 20.61 -6.28
C LYS A 222 -15.34 19.43 -5.51
N PRO A 223 -14.48 18.62 -6.12
CA PRO A 223 -13.83 17.51 -5.40
C PRO A 223 -12.84 18.06 -4.37
N VAL A 224 -13.01 17.69 -3.10
CA VAL A 224 -12.22 18.22 -1.97
C VAL A 224 -11.53 17.14 -1.14
N SER A 225 -12.01 15.91 -1.22
CA SER A 225 -11.38 14.78 -0.49
C SER A 225 -11.59 13.49 -1.25
N THR A 226 -10.68 12.53 -1.10
CA THR A 226 -10.73 11.29 -1.86
C THR A 226 -10.03 10.15 -1.18
N GLY A 227 -10.48 8.91 -1.45
CA GLY A 227 -9.86 7.67 -1.07
C GLY A 227 -9.79 6.70 -2.25
N PHE A 228 -8.65 6.01 -2.38
CA PHE A 228 -8.51 4.84 -3.25
C PHE A 228 -8.68 3.60 -2.38
N LEU A 229 -9.62 2.74 -2.71
CA LEU A 229 -10.00 1.56 -1.95
C LEU A 229 -9.62 0.31 -2.72
N ILE A 230 -9.11 -0.70 -2.03
CA ILE A 230 -8.86 -2.02 -2.60
C ILE A 230 -9.40 -3.07 -1.63
N ARG A 231 -10.25 -3.96 -2.14
CA ARG A 231 -10.79 -5.09 -1.38
C ARG A 231 -10.00 -6.36 -1.64
N HIS A 232 -9.70 -7.10 -0.58
CA HIS A 232 -9.22 -8.47 -0.66
C HIS A 232 -10.02 -9.35 0.30
N LYS A 233 -10.71 -10.36 -0.22
CA LYS A 233 -11.63 -11.21 0.57
C LYS A 233 -12.67 -10.34 1.30
N ASP A 234 -12.64 -10.36 2.63
CA ASP A 234 -13.52 -9.58 3.52
C ASP A 234 -12.83 -8.38 4.19
N GLN A 235 -11.63 -8.00 3.70
CA GLN A 235 -10.92 -6.80 4.14
C GLN A 235 -10.97 -5.71 3.08
N MET A 236 -11.28 -4.48 3.50
CA MET A 236 -11.11 -3.26 2.70
C MET A 236 -9.86 -2.51 3.16
N GLU A 237 -9.01 -2.08 2.23
CA GLU A 237 -7.85 -1.23 2.51
C GLU A 237 -8.01 0.11 1.81
N ILE A 238 -7.45 1.18 2.42
CA ILE A 238 -7.33 2.52 1.84
C ILE A 238 -5.84 2.88 1.67
N PRO A 239 -5.16 2.42 0.60
CA PRO A 239 -3.74 2.72 0.39
C PRO A 239 -3.47 4.21 0.22
N TRP A 240 -4.39 4.96 -0.36
CA TRP A 240 -4.24 6.39 -0.60
C TRP A 240 -5.52 7.14 -0.23
N ALA A 241 -5.36 8.14 0.65
CA ALA A 241 -6.40 9.11 1.00
C ALA A 241 -5.82 10.53 0.95
N SER A 242 -6.62 11.48 0.53
CA SER A 242 -6.22 12.88 0.43
C SER A 242 -7.38 13.82 0.71
N THR A 243 -7.11 14.91 1.43
CA THR A 243 -8.08 15.96 1.71
C THR A 243 -7.42 17.32 1.52
N LEU A 244 -8.06 18.23 0.78
CA LEU A 244 -7.55 19.59 0.60
C LEU A 244 -7.59 20.35 1.93
N ARG A 245 -6.51 21.07 2.26
CA ARG A 245 -6.32 21.69 3.57
C ARG A 245 -7.49 22.60 3.99
N TYR A 246 -8.02 23.40 3.07
CA TYR A 246 -9.12 24.32 3.37
C TYR A 246 -10.42 23.61 3.73
N ALA A 247 -10.65 22.40 3.23
CA ALA A 247 -11.85 21.61 3.49
C ALA A 247 -11.87 21.02 4.92
N ASN A 248 -10.69 20.91 5.57
CA ASN A 248 -10.62 20.43 6.96
C ASN A 248 -11.33 21.34 7.97
N ARG A 249 -11.62 22.62 7.62
CA ARG A 249 -12.37 23.53 8.48
C ARG A 249 -13.78 23.03 8.82
N ILE A 250 -14.39 22.21 7.97
CA ILE A 250 -15.70 21.57 8.21
C ILE A 250 -15.58 20.06 8.47
N SER A 251 -14.39 19.56 8.75
CA SER A 251 -14.13 18.15 9.08
C SER A 251 -14.37 17.16 7.93
N ILE A 252 -14.13 17.55 6.68
CA ILE A 252 -14.33 16.72 5.48
C ILE A 252 -13.58 15.38 5.59
N ASN A 253 -12.36 15.37 6.17
CA ASN A 253 -11.62 14.12 6.35
C ASN A 253 -12.37 13.11 7.24
N MET A 254 -13.08 13.58 8.29
CA MET A 254 -13.91 12.71 9.13
C MET A 254 -15.11 12.17 8.36
N TYR A 255 -15.71 13.00 7.49
CA TYR A 255 -16.83 12.60 6.65
C TYR A 255 -16.39 11.57 5.60
N LEU A 256 -15.23 11.77 4.91
CA LEU A 256 -14.67 10.81 3.97
C LEU A 256 -14.54 9.41 4.60
N TYR A 257 -13.89 9.32 5.76
CA TYR A 257 -13.71 8.03 6.42
C TYR A 257 -15.02 7.43 6.92
N TRP A 258 -15.96 8.24 7.35
CA TRP A 258 -17.29 7.77 7.74
C TRP A 258 -18.02 7.11 6.57
N GLU A 259 -18.07 7.77 5.41
CA GLU A 259 -18.70 7.25 4.21
C GLU A 259 -18.02 5.97 3.73
N ILE A 260 -16.67 5.95 3.73
CA ILE A 260 -15.90 4.77 3.32
C ILE A 260 -16.15 3.58 4.26
N LEU A 261 -16.13 3.78 5.56
CA LEU A 261 -16.36 2.71 6.54
C LEU A 261 -17.81 2.18 6.45
N GLY A 262 -18.80 3.07 6.33
CA GLY A 262 -20.19 2.68 6.11
C GLY A 262 -20.36 1.86 4.84
N TRP A 263 -19.78 2.33 3.72
CA TRP A 263 -19.81 1.61 2.45
C TRP A 263 -19.09 0.25 2.55
N SER A 264 -17.95 0.16 3.24
CA SER A 264 -17.23 -1.11 3.43
C SER A 264 -18.07 -2.14 4.20
N ILE A 265 -18.81 -1.70 5.22
CA ILE A 265 -19.76 -2.56 5.95
C ILE A 265 -20.88 -3.04 5.02
N GLU A 266 -21.47 -2.16 4.23
CA GLU A 266 -22.51 -2.50 3.23
C GLU A 266 -22.01 -3.49 2.18
N GLN A 267 -20.72 -3.44 1.83
CA GLN A 267 -20.09 -4.42 0.94
C GLN A 267 -19.76 -5.76 1.63
N GLY A 268 -20.11 -5.94 2.91
CA GLY A 268 -19.87 -7.17 3.67
C GLY A 268 -18.43 -7.37 4.10
N CYS A 269 -17.62 -6.31 4.16
CA CYS A 269 -16.27 -6.39 4.72
C CYS A 269 -16.33 -6.57 6.25
N LYS A 270 -15.44 -7.41 6.79
CA LYS A 270 -15.31 -7.65 8.23
C LYS A 270 -14.19 -6.82 8.85
N SER A 271 -13.25 -6.36 8.05
CA SER A 271 -12.15 -5.52 8.53
C SER A 271 -11.81 -4.40 7.56
N PHE A 272 -11.20 -3.34 8.12
CA PHE A 272 -10.73 -2.18 7.37
C PHE A 272 -9.29 -1.86 7.74
N ASP A 273 -8.39 -1.87 6.75
CA ASP A 273 -7.00 -1.44 6.90
C ASP A 273 -6.85 0.04 6.53
N PHE A 274 -6.61 0.87 7.53
CA PHE A 274 -6.29 2.29 7.34
C PHE A 274 -4.88 2.52 6.77
N GLY A 275 -4.12 1.46 6.53
CA GLY A 275 -2.72 1.53 6.14
C GLY A 275 -1.77 1.89 7.27
N ARG A 276 -0.52 2.05 6.89
CA ARG A 276 0.63 2.21 7.78
C ARG A 276 0.61 3.52 8.59
N SER A 277 1.13 3.43 9.82
CA SER A 277 1.42 4.59 10.68
C SER A 277 2.70 4.38 11.48
N THR A 278 3.31 5.47 11.89
CA THR A 278 4.32 5.45 12.96
C THR A 278 3.58 5.55 14.30
N ILE A 279 3.95 4.72 15.27
CA ILE A 279 3.35 4.74 16.61
C ILE A 279 3.41 6.16 17.18
N ASP A 280 2.33 6.58 17.81
CA ASP A 280 2.11 7.91 18.43
C ASP A 280 2.14 9.13 17.48
N ALA A 281 2.35 8.94 16.18
CA ALA A 281 2.21 10.02 15.21
C ALA A 281 0.75 10.47 15.03
N GLY A 282 0.55 11.64 14.42
CA GLY A 282 -0.79 12.20 14.19
C GLY A 282 -1.72 11.25 13.42
N THR A 283 -1.19 10.54 12.41
CA THR A 283 -1.94 9.55 11.63
C THR A 283 -2.34 8.33 12.46
N TYR A 284 -1.46 7.85 13.34
CA TYR A 284 -1.77 6.78 14.29
C TYR A 284 -2.93 7.17 15.21
N LYS A 285 -2.82 8.35 15.85
CA LYS A 285 -3.87 8.88 16.75
C LYS A 285 -5.19 9.08 16.03
N PHE A 286 -5.16 9.56 14.79
CA PHE A 286 -6.35 9.70 13.95
C PHE A 286 -7.04 8.34 13.70
N LYS A 287 -6.30 7.32 13.30
CA LYS A 287 -6.84 5.98 13.01
C LYS A 287 -7.35 5.29 14.28
N LYS A 288 -6.62 5.43 15.38
CA LYS A 288 -7.04 4.93 16.70
C LYS A 288 -8.38 5.52 17.19
N GLN A 289 -8.72 6.74 16.79
CA GLN A 289 -10.00 7.36 17.10
C GLN A 289 -11.21 6.62 16.52
N TRP A 290 -11.03 5.85 15.45
CA TRP A 290 -12.05 5.00 14.84
C TRP A 290 -12.15 3.62 15.51
N GLY A 291 -11.26 3.30 16.44
CA GLY A 291 -11.16 1.99 17.08
C GLY A 291 -10.12 1.06 16.49
N ALA A 292 -9.39 1.51 15.45
CA ALA A 292 -8.37 0.70 14.81
C ALA A 292 -7.25 0.30 15.78
N GLN A 293 -6.82 -0.95 15.69
CA GLN A 293 -5.75 -1.55 16.48
C GLN A 293 -4.46 -1.66 15.66
N PRO A 294 -3.30 -1.48 16.27
CA PRO A 294 -2.03 -1.62 15.57
C PRO A 294 -1.68 -3.09 15.32
N GLN A 295 -1.35 -3.42 14.08
CA GLN A 295 -0.74 -4.68 13.67
C GLN A 295 0.71 -4.40 13.28
N GLN A 296 1.66 -5.08 13.91
CA GLN A 296 3.08 -4.83 13.69
C GLN A 296 3.49 -5.13 12.24
N CYS A 297 4.23 -4.21 11.62
CA CYS A 297 4.92 -4.45 10.35
C CYS A 297 6.36 -4.89 10.65
N TYR A 298 6.79 -5.97 10.01
CA TYR A 298 8.16 -6.47 10.07
C TYR A 298 8.78 -6.31 8.69
N TRP A 299 9.76 -5.39 8.60
CA TRP A 299 10.50 -5.18 7.36
C TRP A 299 11.90 -5.73 7.53
N TYR A 300 12.10 -6.93 7.03
CA TYR A 300 13.34 -7.69 7.10
C TYR A 300 14.29 -7.24 6.00
N ASN A 301 15.53 -6.98 6.35
CA ASN A 301 16.54 -6.52 5.40
C ASN A 301 17.71 -7.49 5.38
N TRP A 302 17.96 -8.06 4.23
CA TRP A 302 19.20 -8.77 3.95
C TRP A 302 20.13 -7.86 3.18
N VAL A 303 21.40 -7.83 3.60
CA VAL A 303 22.46 -7.03 2.98
C VAL A 303 23.56 -7.97 2.53
N PRO A 304 24.02 -7.90 1.27
CA PRO A 304 25.17 -8.66 0.82
C PRO A 304 26.42 -8.35 1.65
N GLU A 305 27.34 -9.31 1.74
CA GLU A 305 28.61 -9.13 2.43
C GLU A 305 29.39 -7.91 1.89
N GLY A 306 29.95 -7.12 2.79
CA GLY A 306 30.67 -5.89 2.46
C GLY A 306 29.81 -4.68 2.11
N LYS A 307 28.48 -4.77 2.20
CA LYS A 307 27.56 -3.64 2.01
C LYS A 307 26.90 -3.23 3.33
N GLU A 308 26.37 -2.01 3.38
CA GLU A 308 25.61 -1.48 4.51
C GLU A 308 24.20 -1.12 4.09
N LEU A 309 23.24 -1.26 5.02
CA LEU A 309 21.85 -0.84 4.78
C LEU A 309 21.80 0.69 4.73
N PRO A 310 21.34 1.28 3.59
CA PRO A 310 21.27 2.73 3.50
C PRO A 310 20.26 3.30 4.50
N ASN A 311 20.61 4.46 5.08
CA ASN A 311 19.69 5.19 5.95
C ASN A 311 18.64 5.93 5.10
N LEU A 312 17.49 5.31 4.92
CA LEU A 312 16.36 5.81 4.12
C LEU A 312 15.33 6.59 4.95
N SER A 313 15.67 7.00 6.17
CA SER A 313 14.73 7.72 7.03
C SER A 313 14.34 9.08 6.41
N PRO A 314 13.01 9.37 6.27
CA PRO A 314 12.53 10.68 5.85
C PRO A 314 12.93 11.82 6.81
N SER A 315 13.32 11.49 8.04
CA SER A 315 13.81 12.46 9.05
C SER A 315 15.24 12.93 8.81
N ASN A 316 15.88 12.51 7.71
CA ASN A 316 17.19 13.02 7.34
C ASN A 316 17.06 14.49 6.87
N SER A 317 17.71 15.41 7.57
CA SER A 317 17.68 16.86 7.31
C SER A 317 18.03 17.25 5.85
N LYS A 318 18.73 16.37 5.13
CA LYS A 318 19.03 16.56 3.70
C LYS A 318 17.77 16.64 2.83
N PHE A 319 16.66 16.02 3.26
CA PHE A 319 15.40 16.05 2.52
C PHE A 319 14.51 17.25 2.88
N ASP A 320 14.73 17.92 4.01
CA ASP A 320 13.88 19.03 4.47
C ASP A 320 13.81 20.18 3.45
N LEU A 321 14.95 20.54 2.87
CA LEU A 321 15.01 21.58 1.85
C LEU A 321 14.28 21.17 0.57
N ALA A 322 14.48 19.91 0.13
CA ALA A 322 13.82 19.37 -1.04
C ALA A 322 12.29 19.34 -0.87
N ILE A 323 11.81 18.95 0.32
CA ILE A 323 10.40 18.97 0.69
C ILE A 323 9.84 20.39 0.62
N LYS A 324 10.52 21.39 1.21
CA LYS A 324 10.08 22.79 1.19
C LYS A 324 10.03 23.37 -0.23
N ILE A 325 11.01 23.02 -1.08
CA ILE A 325 11.01 23.42 -2.49
C ILE A 325 9.82 22.75 -3.20
N TRP A 326 9.64 21.45 -3.03
CA TRP A 326 8.55 20.69 -3.64
C TRP A 326 7.17 21.28 -3.35
N GLN A 327 6.93 21.66 -2.09
CA GLN A 327 5.67 22.27 -1.65
C GLN A 327 5.34 23.59 -2.36
N ARG A 328 6.35 24.29 -2.90
CA ARG A 328 6.18 25.57 -3.61
C ARG A 328 6.12 25.45 -5.13
N LEU A 329 6.37 24.25 -5.67
CA LEU A 329 6.32 24.04 -7.12
C LEU A 329 4.90 24.19 -7.65
N PRO A 330 4.72 24.71 -8.88
CA PRO A 330 3.45 24.63 -9.58
C PRO A 330 2.98 23.18 -9.73
N LEU A 331 1.68 22.96 -9.65
CA LEU A 331 1.10 21.62 -9.68
C LEU A 331 1.46 20.83 -10.94
N TRP A 332 1.54 21.50 -12.09
CA TRP A 332 1.92 20.86 -13.34
C TRP A 332 3.36 20.31 -13.31
N VAL A 333 4.28 21.02 -12.63
CA VAL A 333 5.66 20.56 -12.46
C VAL A 333 5.69 19.28 -11.61
N THR A 334 4.98 19.28 -10.46
CA THR A 334 4.94 18.10 -9.59
C THR A 334 4.28 16.90 -10.26
N LYS A 335 3.28 17.10 -11.11
CA LYS A 335 2.66 16.05 -11.94
C LYS A 335 3.60 15.48 -13.00
N LEU A 336 4.49 16.30 -13.55
CA LEU A 336 5.46 15.88 -14.59
C LEU A 336 6.65 15.12 -13.99
N ILE A 337 7.21 15.61 -12.90
CA ILE A 337 8.44 15.10 -12.28
C ILE A 337 8.12 14.00 -11.26
N GLY A 338 7.02 14.14 -10.51
CA GLY A 338 6.65 13.24 -9.42
C GLY A 338 6.68 11.76 -9.79
N PRO A 339 6.04 11.34 -10.90
CA PRO A 339 6.03 9.93 -11.30
C PRO A 339 7.41 9.34 -11.57
N LYS A 340 8.36 10.16 -12.04
CA LYS A 340 9.74 9.72 -12.28
C LYS A 340 10.54 9.55 -10.99
N LEU A 341 10.18 10.31 -9.95
CA LEU A 341 10.80 10.21 -8.63
C LEU A 341 10.20 9.06 -7.81
N VAL A 342 8.87 9.05 -7.67
CA VAL A 342 8.19 8.10 -6.77
C VAL A 342 8.39 6.64 -7.15
N ARG A 343 8.48 6.32 -8.44
CA ARG A 343 8.69 4.96 -8.91
C ARG A 343 10.01 4.32 -8.42
N ASN A 344 10.98 5.15 -8.02
CA ASN A 344 12.30 4.72 -7.55
C ASN A 344 12.44 4.83 -6.03
N LEU A 345 11.37 5.17 -5.31
CA LEU A 345 11.32 5.17 -3.84
C LEU A 345 10.79 3.82 -3.36
N PRO A 346 11.39 3.23 -2.30
CA PRO A 346 10.97 1.95 -1.75
C PRO A 346 9.62 2.02 -1.01
#